data_e683204f60cf2b304f5f4eee5c4a74c8
#
_entry.id   e683204f60cf2b304f5f4eee5c4a74c8
#
_cell.length_a   1.000
_cell.length_b   1.000
_cell.length_c   1.000
_cell.angle_alpha   90.00
_cell.angle_beta   90.00
_cell.angle_gamma   90.00
#
_symmetry.space_group_name_H-M   'P 1'
#
loop_
_entity.id
_entity.type
_entity.pdbx_description
1 polymer ?
#
loop_
_entity_poly.entity_id
_entity_poly.type
_entity_poly.pdbx_seq_one_letter_code
_entity_poly.pdbx_strand_id
1 'polypeptide(L)'
;MDKDLEERLAAKDIYINIHDFYVLMAFYQSISQKVLRKFDKDSSILEVQKKYEESRETVQDAQFVIAPQDTYYHHYQMYKANKFEYVELVKSLYSIEEKNPKLKNIFQDVRGSTSSLPSETAFEKVDSRNEVSFEENLEIIKRSSGAKDNYDYTSKNIRKLITKLVGSKKEGVSIYDPALGTASLLLGINQAALKENRYYGQDISTQAVKTAIMNAIVNDIAEDKFEFKNENTLANNWEFGKVDIVVSDPPINMKWNVDRNLSQDRRYRDYGEMPNKADWGFILDGIDKLSDNGMMVVSVVQGTLFRGAKEYNIRRKLLEDGKIRAVIQLPGNTKLSTTIATCLLVLRKSSEDRDVFFINASQEYEKKGLENILTEANVDKIVDIFNEKKEEKGFSHVASYEEIEKNDFNLSVARYVNQYKFKEKLDYQEEIKNLEKLDEKLDQTDATVESLMKDLGLVEID
;
A
#
# COMPACT_ATOMS: atom_id res chain seq x y z
N MET A 1 40.20 -9.09 13.66
CA MET A 1 39.32 -8.95 12.49
C MET A 1 39.19 -10.33 11.90
N ASP A 2 38.01 -10.84 11.80
CA ASP A 2 37.77 -12.25 11.46
C ASP A 2 38.05 -12.45 9.95
N LYS A 3 39.07 -13.25 9.65
CA LYS A 3 39.49 -13.61 8.28
C LYS A 3 38.32 -14.23 7.49
N ASP A 4 37.39 -14.86 8.22
CA ASP A 4 36.15 -15.44 7.69
C ASP A 4 35.18 -14.36 7.17
N LEU A 5 35.18 -13.16 7.73
CA LEU A 5 34.35 -12.04 7.27
C LEU A 5 34.88 -11.46 5.94
N GLU A 6 36.21 -11.32 5.81
CA GLU A 6 36.83 -10.85 4.55
C GLU A 6 36.68 -11.86 3.42
N GLU A 7 36.81 -13.15 3.71
CA GLU A 7 36.60 -14.23 2.73
C GLU A 7 35.11 -14.34 2.32
N ARG A 8 34.17 -14.11 3.24
CA ARG A 8 32.72 -14.07 2.96
C ARG A 8 32.31 -12.84 2.17
N LEU A 9 32.94 -11.69 2.42
CA LEU A 9 32.70 -10.47 1.63
C LEU A 9 33.27 -10.58 0.21
N ALA A 10 34.32 -11.38 0.02
CA ALA A 10 34.96 -11.60 -1.28
C ALA A 10 34.29 -12.70 -2.16
N ALA A 11 33.42 -13.53 -1.59
CA ALA A 11 33.08 -14.83 -2.18
C ALA A 11 31.74 -14.89 -2.97
N LYS A 12 30.91 -13.84 -3.01
CA LYS A 12 29.66 -13.89 -3.80
C LYS A 12 29.25 -12.52 -4.35
N ASP A 13 29.18 -12.42 -5.67
CA ASP A 13 28.45 -11.37 -6.39
C ASP A 13 26.94 -11.52 -6.16
N ILE A 14 26.43 -11.11 -5.00
CA ILE A 14 25.00 -10.97 -4.76
C ILE A 14 24.64 -9.52 -5.14
N TYR A 15 23.95 -9.36 -6.26
CA TYR A 15 23.38 -8.08 -6.65
C TYR A 15 22.15 -7.81 -5.79
N ILE A 16 22.26 -6.89 -4.83
CA ILE A 16 21.07 -6.30 -4.21
C ILE A 16 20.46 -5.30 -5.20
N ASN A 17 19.15 -5.36 -5.39
CA ASN A 17 18.44 -4.34 -6.14
C ASN A 17 18.60 -3.00 -5.42
N ILE A 18 18.82 -1.91 -6.16
CA ILE A 18 19.01 -0.57 -5.60
C ILE A 18 17.83 -0.11 -4.74
N HIS A 19 16.62 -0.47 -5.12
CA HIS A 19 15.41 -0.19 -4.35
C HIS A 19 15.43 -0.89 -2.99
N ASP A 20 15.76 -2.18 -2.98
CA ASP A 20 15.86 -2.98 -1.76
C ASP A 20 16.93 -2.45 -0.81
N PHE A 21 18.02 -1.93 -1.37
CA PHE A 21 19.06 -1.26 -0.60
C PHE A 21 18.55 0.04 0.05
N TYR A 22 17.77 0.85 -0.66
CA TYR A 22 17.18 2.06 -0.07
C TYR A 22 16.19 1.73 1.04
N VAL A 23 15.38 0.69 0.88
CA VAL A 23 14.47 0.19 1.94
C VAL A 23 15.26 -0.23 3.17
N LEU A 24 16.36 -0.96 3.00
CA LEU A 24 17.26 -1.35 4.09
C LEU A 24 17.87 -0.15 4.79
N MET A 25 18.31 0.87 4.05
CA MET A 25 18.86 2.11 4.62
C MET A 25 17.82 2.89 5.39
N ALA A 26 16.58 2.94 4.92
CA ALA A 26 15.45 3.56 5.63
C ALA A 26 15.13 2.82 6.93
N PHE A 27 15.16 1.49 6.92
CA PHE A 27 15.01 0.68 8.11
C PHE A 27 16.16 0.91 9.11
N TYR A 28 17.40 0.91 8.65
CA TYR A 28 18.59 1.18 9.46
C TYR A 28 18.54 2.57 10.10
N GLN A 29 18.11 3.59 9.35
CA GLN A 29 17.85 4.91 9.89
C GLN A 29 16.82 4.85 11.03
N SER A 30 15.70 4.20 10.81
CA SER A 30 14.59 4.15 11.76
C SER A 30 14.95 3.46 13.08
N ILE A 31 15.70 2.34 13.05
CA ILE A 31 16.17 1.69 14.28
C ILE A 31 17.25 2.52 14.99
N SER A 32 18.11 3.23 14.24
CA SER A 32 19.09 4.15 14.82
C SER A 32 18.42 5.34 15.52
N GLN A 33 17.37 5.92 14.93
CA GLN A 33 16.57 6.97 15.57
C GLN A 33 15.99 6.52 16.90
N LYS A 34 15.45 5.31 16.98
CA LYS A 34 14.88 4.78 18.22
C LYS A 34 15.90 4.74 19.35
N VAL A 35 17.10 4.24 19.06
CA VAL A 35 18.19 4.18 20.07
C VAL A 35 18.64 5.59 20.48
N LEU A 36 18.83 6.48 19.51
CA LEU A 36 19.25 7.86 19.79
C LEU A 36 18.19 8.63 20.60
N ARG A 37 16.90 8.46 20.29
CA ARG A 37 15.81 9.09 21.05
C ARG A 37 15.64 8.53 22.46
N LYS A 38 16.15 7.33 22.72
CA LYS A 38 16.25 6.80 24.08
C LYS A 38 17.33 7.51 24.86
N PHE A 39 18.43 7.91 24.20
CA PHE A 39 19.55 8.61 24.82
C PHE A 39 19.24 10.07 25.11
N ASP A 40 18.67 10.80 24.14
CA ASP A 40 18.22 12.19 24.29
C ASP A 40 16.98 12.45 23.40
N LYS A 41 15.90 12.99 23.99
CA LYS A 41 14.62 13.21 23.31
C LYS A 41 14.48 14.61 22.72
N ASP A 42 15.19 15.58 23.27
CA ASP A 42 14.90 17.01 23.08
C ASP A 42 15.82 17.69 22.08
N SER A 43 17.02 17.15 21.87
CA SER A 43 17.98 17.70 20.93
C SER A 43 17.71 17.26 19.47
N SER A 44 18.25 17.97 18.49
CA SER A 44 18.23 17.50 17.11
C SER A 44 18.95 16.16 16.98
N ILE A 45 18.53 15.32 16.02
CA ILE A 45 19.06 13.94 15.91
C ILE A 45 20.58 13.90 15.70
N LEU A 46 21.14 14.89 14.99
CA LEU A 46 22.59 14.98 14.75
C LEU A 46 23.36 15.43 16.00
N GLU A 47 22.76 16.28 16.83
CA GLU A 47 23.36 16.65 18.13
C GLU A 47 23.32 15.48 19.10
N VAL A 48 22.22 14.71 19.11
CA VAL A 48 22.12 13.48 19.90
C VAL A 48 23.16 12.48 19.48
N GLN A 49 23.38 12.28 18.17
CA GLN A 49 24.42 11.39 17.67
C GLN A 49 25.81 11.79 18.20
N LYS A 50 26.17 13.09 18.14
CA LYS A 50 27.42 13.60 18.64
C LYS A 50 27.59 13.33 20.14
N LYS A 51 26.57 13.65 20.94
CA LYS A 51 26.58 13.37 22.39
C LYS A 51 26.73 11.88 22.68
N TYR A 52 26.06 11.01 21.87
CA TYR A 52 26.12 9.57 22.01
C TYR A 52 27.53 9.02 21.72
N GLU A 53 28.20 9.52 20.69
CA GLU A 53 29.60 9.19 20.39
C GLU A 53 30.56 9.64 21.49
N GLU A 54 30.35 10.83 22.04
CA GLU A 54 31.16 11.37 23.15
C GLU A 54 30.98 10.59 24.44
N SER A 55 29.80 10.02 24.71
CA SER A 55 29.52 9.24 25.91
C SER A 55 30.28 7.91 25.95
N ARG A 56 30.62 7.33 24.79
CA ARG A 56 31.22 5.99 24.63
C ARG A 56 30.45 4.85 25.29
N GLU A 57 29.21 5.10 25.71
CA GLU A 57 28.32 4.12 26.30
C GLU A 57 27.37 3.57 25.24
N THR A 58 27.12 2.27 25.28
CA THR A 58 26.11 1.64 24.43
C THR A 58 24.77 1.67 25.16
N VAL A 59 23.81 2.39 24.61
CA VAL A 59 22.44 2.41 25.14
C VAL A 59 21.67 1.21 24.61
N GLN A 60 21.05 0.48 25.52
CA GLN A 60 20.11 -0.58 25.21
C GLN A 60 18.69 0.00 25.24
N ASP A 61 18.05 0.13 24.09
CA ASP A 61 16.59 0.23 24.05
C ASP A 61 15.99 -1.16 24.36
N ALA A 62 14.75 -1.20 24.81
CA ALA A 62 14.02 -2.44 25.05
C ALA A 62 14.06 -3.41 23.86
N GLN A 63 14.33 -2.91 22.66
CA GLN A 63 14.33 -3.67 21.42
C GLN A 63 15.66 -3.74 20.68
N PHE A 64 16.54 -2.74 20.78
CA PHE A 64 17.76 -2.67 19.98
C PHE A 64 19.00 -2.33 20.81
N VAL A 65 20.11 -2.96 20.46
CA VAL A 65 21.44 -2.66 20.98
C VAL A 65 22.30 -2.22 19.79
N ILE A 66 22.54 -0.91 19.67
CA ILE A 66 23.34 -0.32 18.58
C ILE A 66 24.43 0.55 19.23
N ALA A 67 25.68 0.24 18.97
CA ALA A 67 26.78 1.07 19.48
C ALA A 67 26.83 2.42 18.75
N PRO A 68 27.40 3.48 19.36
CA PRO A 68 27.44 4.81 18.76
C PRO A 68 28.00 4.86 17.34
N GLN A 69 29.08 4.13 17.08
CA GLN A 69 29.72 4.03 15.77
C GLN A 69 28.95 3.16 14.76
N ASP A 70 28.01 2.34 15.25
CA ASP A 70 27.19 1.44 14.43
C ASP A 70 25.83 2.07 14.05
N THR A 71 25.60 3.36 14.31
CA THR A 71 24.35 4.03 13.95
C THR A 71 24.36 4.52 12.50
N TYR A 72 23.17 4.60 11.89
CA TYR A 72 22.98 5.21 10.57
C TYR A 72 23.57 6.65 10.51
N TYR A 73 23.36 7.44 11.54
CA TYR A 73 23.79 8.84 11.60
C TYR A 73 25.31 9.00 11.72
N HIS A 74 26.02 8.04 12.31
CA HIS A 74 27.48 7.98 12.25
C HIS A 74 27.95 7.88 10.80
N HIS A 75 27.44 6.90 10.04
CA HIS A 75 27.81 6.70 8.64
C HIS A 75 27.38 7.88 7.77
N TYR A 76 26.23 8.50 8.05
CA TYR A 76 25.80 9.71 7.37
C TYR A 76 26.77 10.90 7.59
N GLN A 77 27.27 11.09 8.81
CA GLN A 77 28.28 12.12 9.11
C GLN A 77 29.60 11.83 8.39
N MET A 78 30.03 10.56 8.35
CA MET A 78 31.23 10.16 7.59
C MET A 78 31.06 10.41 6.10
N TYR A 79 29.88 10.15 5.54
CA TYR A 79 29.54 10.49 4.16
C TYR A 79 29.65 12.01 3.91
N LYS A 80 29.04 12.82 4.77
CA LYS A 80 29.12 14.30 4.67
C LYS A 80 30.55 14.86 4.80
N ALA A 81 31.39 14.18 5.55
CA ALA A 81 32.81 14.52 5.71
C ALA A 81 33.71 13.96 4.57
N ASN A 82 33.15 13.31 3.56
CA ASN A 82 33.85 12.60 2.50
C ASN A 82 34.85 11.54 3.02
N LYS A 83 34.44 10.83 4.09
CA LYS A 83 35.21 9.77 4.78
C LYS A 83 34.43 8.46 4.86
N PHE A 84 33.35 8.32 4.12
CA PHE A 84 32.51 7.14 4.15
C PHE A 84 33.21 5.95 3.48
N GLU A 85 33.19 4.80 4.15
CA GLU A 85 33.67 3.53 3.65
C GLU A 85 32.55 2.48 3.72
N TYR A 86 32.17 1.90 2.58
CA TYR A 86 31.10 0.92 2.50
C TYR A 86 31.36 -0.31 3.39
N VAL A 87 32.63 -0.74 3.49
CA VAL A 87 33.03 -1.87 4.33
C VAL A 87 32.69 -1.61 5.81
N GLU A 88 32.88 -0.38 6.29
CA GLU A 88 32.54 -0.02 7.66
C GLU A 88 31.02 -0.06 7.89
N LEU A 89 30.20 0.41 6.94
CA LEU A 89 28.75 0.25 7.01
C LEU A 89 28.36 -1.24 7.12
N VAL A 90 28.93 -2.10 6.30
CA VAL A 90 28.63 -3.55 6.33
C VAL A 90 29.03 -4.16 7.68
N LYS A 91 30.17 -3.80 8.24
CA LYS A 91 30.60 -4.24 9.59
C LYS A 91 29.61 -3.82 10.67
N SER A 92 29.12 -2.57 10.61
CA SER A 92 28.12 -2.07 11.54
C SER A 92 26.80 -2.83 11.44
N LEU A 93 26.31 -3.12 10.24
CA LEU A 93 25.10 -3.92 10.03
C LEU A 93 25.24 -5.35 10.59
N TYR A 94 26.43 -5.96 10.46
CA TYR A 94 26.73 -7.24 11.09
C TYR A 94 26.73 -7.16 12.62
N SER A 95 27.40 -6.15 13.18
CA SER A 95 27.44 -5.91 14.62
C SER A 95 26.03 -5.74 15.20
N ILE A 96 25.14 -5.05 14.45
CA ILE A 96 23.75 -4.86 14.84
C ILE A 96 23.00 -6.20 14.82
N GLU A 97 23.12 -7.02 13.77
CA GLU A 97 22.46 -8.33 13.71
C GLU A 97 22.95 -9.26 14.84
N GLU A 98 24.25 -9.30 15.11
CA GLU A 98 24.83 -10.13 16.17
C GLU A 98 24.27 -9.77 17.54
N LYS A 99 24.13 -8.49 17.83
CA LYS A 99 23.61 -7.98 19.11
C LYS A 99 22.08 -8.03 19.21
N ASN A 100 21.38 -8.20 18.09
CA ASN A 100 19.91 -8.17 18.01
C ASN A 100 19.37 -9.40 17.27
N PRO A 101 19.19 -10.55 17.94
CA PRO A 101 18.79 -11.82 17.29
C PRO A 101 17.53 -11.72 16.42
N LYS A 102 16.59 -10.84 16.76
CA LYS A 102 15.36 -10.58 15.97
C LYS A 102 15.62 -9.96 14.58
N LEU A 103 16.81 -9.40 14.37
CA LEU A 103 17.22 -8.84 13.07
C LEU A 103 17.98 -9.87 12.22
N LYS A 104 18.07 -11.12 12.67
CA LYS A 104 18.80 -12.17 11.96
C LYS A 104 18.33 -12.27 10.50
N ASN A 105 19.30 -12.24 9.60
CA ASN A 105 19.12 -12.28 8.14
C ASN A 105 18.43 -11.06 7.49
N ILE A 106 18.09 -10.00 8.23
CA ILE A 106 17.53 -8.78 7.65
C ILE A 106 18.54 -8.12 6.70
N PHE A 107 19.81 -8.02 7.13
CA PHE A 107 20.88 -7.37 6.37
C PHE A 107 21.69 -8.32 5.48
N GLN A 108 21.31 -9.61 5.37
CA GLN A 108 22.12 -10.61 4.64
C GLN A 108 22.37 -10.26 3.16
N ASP A 109 21.42 -9.58 2.52
CA ASP A 109 21.52 -9.25 1.09
C ASP A 109 22.53 -8.12 0.82
N VAL A 110 22.91 -7.34 1.83
CA VAL A 110 23.99 -6.33 1.73
C VAL A 110 25.38 -6.99 1.77
N ARG A 111 25.47 -8.20 2.30
CA ARG A 111 26.73 -8.92 2.58
C ARG A 111 27.53 -9.30 1.33
N GLY A 112 26.90 -9.39 0.18
CA GLY A 112 27.51 -9.88 -1.06
C GLY A 112 27.85 -8.82 -2.10
N SER A 113 27.54 -7.56 -1.85
CA SER A 113 27.67 -6.49 -2.85
C SER A 113 28.90 -5.61 -2.56
N THR A 114 30.06 -5.99 -3.12
CA THR A 114 31.32 -5.27 -2.84
C THR A 114 31.73 -4.22 -3.88
N SER A 115 31.08 -4.13 -5.05
CA SER A 115 31.71 -3.39 -6.16
C SER A 115 30.88 -2.32 -6.85
N SER A 116 29.59 -2.15 -6.57
CA SER A 116 28.77 -1.22 -7.36
C SER A 116 27.52 -0.63 -6.72
N LEU A 117 27.41 -0.62 -5.39
CA LEU A 117 26.28 0.08 -4.76
C LEU A 117 26.50 1.58 -4.81
N PRO A 118 25.51 2.36 -5.24
CA PRO A 118 25.58 3.81 -5.20
C PRO A 118 25.44 4.29 -3.76
N SER A 119 26.52 4.10 -2.97
CA SER A 119 26.60 4.53 -1.57
C SER A 119 26.29 6.01 -1.41
N GLU A 120 26.67 6.84 -2.39
CA GLU A 120 26.43 8.27 -2.39
C GLU A 120 24.94 8.61 -2.50
N THR A 121 24.19 7.92 -3.37
CA THR A 121 22.77 8.21 -3.59
C THR A 121 21.85 7.65 -2.49
N ALA A 122 22.29 6.67 -1.71
CA ALA A 122 21.46 6.09 -0.65
C ALA A 122 21.19 7.07 0.50
N PHE A 123 22.22 7.80 0.96
CA PHE A 123 22.06 8.82 1.99
C PHE A 123 21.31 10.06 1.50
N GLU A 124 21.24 10.29 0.18
CA GLU A 124 20.45 11.37 -0.40
C GLU A 124 18.98 10.97 -0.58
N LYS A 125 18.69 9.70 -0.83
CA LYS A 125 17.34 9.20 -1.02
C LYS A 125 16.58 8.99 0.28
N VAL A 126 17.26 8.56 1.33
CA VAL A 126 16.70 8.48 2.67
C VAL A 126 16.88 9.85 3.32
N ASP A 127 15.80 10.56 3.65
CA ASP A 127 15.89 11.91 4.21
C ASP A 127 16.57 11.88 5.58
N SER A 128 17.87 12.21 5.56
CA SER A 128 18.74 12.17 6.73
C SER A 128 18.66 13.43 7.60
N ARG A 129 17.98 14.47 7.12
CA ARG A 129 17.90 15.78 7.81
C ARG A 129 16.71 15.88 8.74
N ASN A 130 15.65 15.15 8.44
CA ASN A 130 14.41 15.12 9.19
C ASN A 130 14.19 13.75 9.83
N GLU A 131 13.48 13.73 10.95
CA GLU A 131 13.02 12.48 11.58
C GLU A 131 11.80 11.97 10.83
N VAL A 132 12.05 11.29 9.73
CA VAL A 132 11.02 10.72 8.87
C VAL A 132 10.76 9.29 9.34
N SER A 133 9.50 8.90 9.44
CA SER A 133 9.13 7.53 9.79
C SER A 133 9.56 6.55 8.69
N PHE A 134 9.71 5.28 9.04
CA PHE A 134 10.03 4.23 8.05
C PHE A 134 9.03 4.21 6.91
N GLU A 135 7.76 4.37 7.21
CA GLU A 135 6.70 4.39 6.22
C GLU A 135 6.75 5.59 5.27
N GLU A 136 7.08 6.77 5.79
CA GLU A 136 7.30 7.96 4.96
C GLU A 136 8.52 7.79 4.05
N ASN A 137 9.59 7.20 4.55
CA ASN A 137 10.74 6.85 3.73
C ASN A 137 10.37 5.87 2.61
N LEU A 138 9.55 4.85 2.87
CA LEU A 138 9.06 3.95 1.83
C LEU A 138 8.28 4.70 0.74
N GLU A 139 7.45 5.68 1.10
CA GLU A 139 6.75 6.52 0.12
C GLU A 139 7.70 7.38 -0.71
N ILE A 140 8.73 7.96 -0.10
CA ILE A 140 9.75 8.75 -0.78
C ILE A 140 10.52 7.88 -1.78
N ILE A 141 10.97 6.71 -1.36
CA ILE A 141 11.69 5.74 -2.20
C ILE A 141 10.83 5.35 -3.40
N LYS A 142 9.57 5.00 -3.19
CA LYS A 142 8.61 4.68 -4.26
C LYS A 142 8.48 5.80 -5.29
N ARG A 143 8.27 7.03 -4.85
CA ARG A 143 8.13 8.20 -5.74
C ARG A 143 9.38 8.47 -6.55
N SER A 144 10.55 8.17 -6.01
CA SER A 144 11.84 8.42 -6.67
C SER A 144 12.25 7.32 -7.66
N SER A 145 11.74 6.10 -7.50
CA SER A 145 12.08 4.94 -8.34
C SER A 145 11.24 4.85 -9.63
N GLY A 146 10.14 5.62 -9.71
CA GLY A 146 9.22 5.59 -10.85
C GLY A 146 8.31 4.36 -10.88
N ALA A 147 7.35 4.33 -11.83
CA ALA A 147 6.33 3.28 -11.93
C ALA A 147 6.86 1.90 -12.38
N LYS A 148 8.17 1.69 -12.48
CA LYS A 148 8.78 0.46 -12.99
C LYS A 148 9.07 -0.60 -11.94
N ASP A 149 9.06 -0.22 -10.65
CA ASP A 149 9.32 -1.17 -9.57
C ASP A 149 8.01 -1.85 -9.15
N ASN A 150 8.04 -3.19 -9.08
CA ASN A 150 6.90 -4.07 -8.79
C ASN A 150 6.31 -3.94 -7.37
N TYR A 151 6.70 -2.91 -6.61
CA TYR A 151 6.17 -2.66 -5.27
C TYR A 151 4.93 -1.75 -5.35
N ASP A 152 3.76 -2.37 -5.39
CA ASP A 152 2.49 -1.65 -5.32
C ASP A 152 2.13 -1.40 -3.86
N TYR A 153 2.57 -0.25 -3.31
CA TYR A 153 2.18 0.18 -1.97
C TYR A 153 0.76 0.75 -1.99
N THR A 154 -0.08 0.33 -1.07
CA THR A 154 -1.38 0.96 -0.88
C THR A 154 -1.20 2.45 -0.54
N SER A 155 -1.84 3.34 -1.31
CA SER A 155 -1.69 4.79 -1.08
C SER A 155 -2.19 5.17 0.31
N LYS A 156 -1.54 6.18 0.94
CA LYS A 156 -1.87 6.68 2.29
C LYS A 156 -3.37 7.00 2.43
N ASN A 157 -3.97 7.56 1.38
CA ASN A 157 -5.38 7.93 1.38
C ASN A 157 -6.32 6.73 1.38
N ILE A 158 -6.02 5.70 0.59
CA ILE A 158 -6.81 4.45 0.56
C ILE A 158 -6.66 3.72 1.89
N ARG A 159 -5.45 3.64 2.46
CA ARG A 159 -5.23 3.05 3.79
C ARG A 159 -6.08 3.74 4.84
N LYS A 160 -6.06 5.08 4.89
CA LYS A 160 -6.83 5.86 5.86
C LYS A 160 -8.32 5.59 5.75
N LEU A 161 -8.84 5.53 4.53
CA LEU A 161 -10.24 5.21 4.29
C LEU A 161 -10.56 3.79 4.78
N ILE A 162 -9.78 2.79 4.39
CA ILE A 162 -10.00 1.40 4.82
C ILE A 162 -9.93 1.29 6.35
N THR A 163 -8.93 1.91 6.98
CA THR A 163 -8.77 1.92 8.44
C THR A 163 -10.01 2.49 9.14
N LYS A 164 -10.56 3.62 8.66
CA LYS A 164 -11.75 4.23 9.25
C LYS A 164 -13.02 3.42 8.98
N LEU A 165 -13.16 2.79 7.79
CA LEU A 165 -14.29 1.89 7.47
C LEU A 165 -14.32 0.66 8.38
N VAL A 166 -13.16 0.09 8.68
CA VAL A 166 -13.03 -1.04 9.62
C VAL A 166 -13.36 -0.60 11.05
N GLY A 167 -13.04 0.65 11.38
CA GLY A 167 -13.22 1.22 12.71
C GLY A 167 -12.13 0.78 13.70
N SER A 168 -12.06 1.48 14.82
CA SER A 168 -11.12 1.20 15.90
C SER A 168 -11.81 0.43 17.01
N LYS A 169 -11.13 -0.58 17.55
CA LYS A 169 -11.57 -1.34 18.73
C LYS A 169 -10.58 -1.10 19.87
N LYS A 170 -11.09 -1.12 21.10
CA LYS A 170 -10.25 -0.93 22.30
C LYS A 170 -9.38 -2.15 22.60
N GLU A 171 -9.85 -3.34 22.25
CA GLU A 171 -9.16 -4.61 22.42
C GLU A 171 -8.45 -5.02 21.15
N GLY A 172 -7.41 -5.82 21.28
CA GLY A 172 -6.69 -6.37 20.13
C GLY A 172 -7.57 -7.28 19.28
N VAL A 173 -7.39 -7.19 17.98
CA VAL A 173 -8.11 -7.99 16.98
C VAL A 173 -7.12 -8.78 16.13
N SER A 174 -7.61 -9.86 15.51
CA SER A 174 -6.86 -10.62 14.51
C SER A 174 -7.12 -10.06 13.11
N ILE A 175 -6.05 -9.79 12.36
CA ILE A 175 -6.11 -9.12 11.06
C ILE A 175 -5.31 -9.92 10.04
N TYR A 176 -5.85 -10.07 8.83
CA TYR A 176 -5.20 -10.79 7.74
C TYR A 176 -5.16 -9.99 6.45
N ASP A 177 -4.04 -10.09 5.73
CA ASP A 177 -3.90 -9.58 4.36
C ASP A 177 -3.35 -10.69 3.44
N PRO A 178 -4.14 -11.17 2.45
CA PRO A 178 -3.72 -12.17 1.47
C PRO A 178 -2.73 -11.66 0.41
N ALA A 179 -2.47 -10.36 0.34
CA ALA A 179 -1.51 -9.72 -0.56
C ALA A 179 -0.72 -8.66 0.22
N LEU A 180 0.05 -9.14 1.21
CA LEU A 180 0.63 -8.38 2.31
C LEU A 180 1.41 -7.13 1.90
N GLY A 181 2.16 -7.21 0.80
CA GLY A 181 3.08 -6.14 0.42
C GLY A 181 4.05 -5.80 1.55
N THR A 182 4.13 -4.52 1.88
CA THR A 182 4.98 -4.02 2.99
C THR A 182 4.30 -4.03 4.36
N ALA A 183 3.12 -4.64 4.48
CA ALA A 183 2.24 -4.60 5.64
C ALA A 183 1.72 -3.21 6.04
N SER A 184 1.94 -2.17 5.24
CA SER A 184 1.51 -0.81 5.58
C SER A 184 0.01 -0.67 5.76
N LEU A 185 -0.80 -1.39 4.95
CA LEU A 185 -2.25 -1.45 5.13
C LEU A 185 -2.60 -2.22 6.40
N LEU A 186 -2.05 -3.42 6.54
CA LEU A 186 -2.32 -4.33 7.66
C LEU A 186 -2.02 -3.67 9.02
N LEU A 187 -0.85 -3.07 9.18
CA LEU A 187 -0.42 -2.39 10.40
C LEU A 187 -1.14 -1.06 10.64
N GLY A 188 -1.79 -0.50 9.61
CA GLY A 188 -2.64 0.68 9.73
C GLY A 188 -3.96 0.43 10.44
N ILE A 189 -4.42 -0.83 10.52
CA ILE A 189 -5.70 -1.18 11.09
C ILE A 189 -5.65 -1.20 12.62
N ASN A 190 -6.72 -0.69 13.25
CA ASN A 190 -6.90 -0.70 14.70
C ASN A 190 -5.69 -0.15 15.48
N GLN A 191 -5.20 1.02 15.08
CA GLN A 191 -4.03 1.66 15.68
C GLN A 191 -4.16 1.90 17.19
N ALA A 192 -5.39 1.98 17.71
CA ALA A 192 -5.64 2.13 19.15
C ALA A 192 -5.14 0.94 19.99
N ALA A 193 -5.06 -0.25 19.38
CA ALA A 193 -4.58 -1.49 20.01
C ALA A 193 -3.48 -2.15 19.16
N LEU A 194 -2.56 -1.35 18.59
CA LEU A 194 -1.54 -1.80 17.64
C LEU A 194 -0.70 -2.98 18.18
N LYS A 195 -0.29 -2.91 19.43
CA LYS A 195 0.58 -3.93 20.07
C LYS A 195 -0.20 -5.17 20.56
N GLU A 196 -1.48 -5.05 20.75
CA GLU A 196 -2.39 -6.11 21.19
C GLU A 196 -2.95 -6.93 20.03
N ASN A 197 -2.98 -6.34 18.83
CA ASN A 197 -3.45 -7.02 17.62
C ASN A 197 -2.60 -8.24 17.28
N ARG A 198 -3.20 -9.18 16.52
CA ARG A 198 -2.49 -10.27 15.85
C ARG A 198 -2.56 -10.08 14.35
N TYR A 199 -1.43 -10.24 13.68
CA TYR A 199 -1.29 -9.95 12.26
C TYR A 199 -0.87 -11.19 11.50
N TYR A 200 -1.61 -11.50 10.44
CA TYR A 200 -1.32 -12.57 9.51
C TYR A 200 -1.21 -12.01 8.10
N GLY A 201 -0.28 -12.49 7.31
CA GLY A 201 -0.14 -12.01 5.94
C GLY A 201 0.66 -12.94 5.05
N GLN A 202 0.33 -12.95 3.77
CA GLN A 202 1.05 -13.70 2.75
C GLN A 202 1.42 -12.81 1.59
N ASP A 203 2.61 -13.03 1.04
CA ASP A 203 3.03 -12.42 -0.22
C ASP A 203 3.96 -13.37 -0.98
N ILE A 204 3.87 -13.38 -2.30
CA ILE A 204 4.75 -14.18 -3.16
C ILE A 204 6.15 -13.58 -3.24
N SER A 205 6.30 -12.28 -2.99
CA SER A 205 7.56 -11.56 -3.01
C SER A 205 8.29 -11.70 -1.69
N THR A 206 9.45 -12.37 -1.71
CA THR A 206 10.35 -12.48 -0.55
C THR A 206 10.71 -11.10 0.00
N GLN A 207 10.94 -10.13 -0.88
CA GLN A 207 11.33 -8.80 -0.48
C GLN A 207 10.18 -8.02 0.17
N ALA A 208 8.95 -8.18 -0.32
CA ALA A 208 7.77 -7.60 0.31
C ALA A 208 7.62 -8.13 1.75
N VAL A 209 7.74 -9.44 1.96
CA VAL A 209 7.68 -10.05 3.29
C VAL A 209 8.81 -9.55 4.21
N LYS A 210 10.05 -9.43 3.71
CA LYS A 210 11.15 -8.83 4.49
C LYS A 210 10.81 -7.40 4.91
N THR A 211 10.30 -6.58 3.98
CA THR A 211 9.89 -5.21 4.30
C THR A 211 8.74 -5.15 5.30
N ALA A 212 7.77 -6.08 5.19
CA ALA A 212 6.68 -6.21 6.16
C ALA A 212 7.20 -6.53 7.57
N ILE A 213 8.17 -7.45 7.69
CA ILE A 213 8.83 -7.77 8.97
C ILE A 213 9.55 -6.54 9.53
N MET A 214 10.33 -5.82 8.70
CA MET A 214 10.98 -4.57 9.11
C MET A 214 9.95 -3.55 9.62
N ASN A 215 8.83 -3.43 8.93
CA ASN A 215 7.76 -2.51 9.31
C ASN A 215 7.11 -2.90 10.66
N ALA A 216 6.86 -4.19 10.89
CA ALA A 216 6.38 -4.68 12.18
C ALA A 216 7.39 -4.37 13.32
N ILE A 217 8.68 -4.62 13.10
CA ILE A 217 9.76 -4.36 14.06
C ILE A 217 9.85 -2.86 14.41
N VAL A 218 9.81 -1.99 13.41
CA VAL A 218 9.87 -0.52 13.62
C VAL A 218 8.65 -0.02 14.39
N ASN A 219 7.50 -0.66 14.24
CA ASN A 219 6.28 -0.33 14.99
C ASN A 219 6.20 -1.01 16.37
N ASP A 220 7.28 -1.62 16.85
CA ASP A 220 7.38 -2.28 18.17
C ASP A 220 6.39 -3.44 18.37
N ILE A 221 6.04 -4.13 17.30
CA ILE A 221 5.18 -5.31 17.37
C ILE A 221 6.02 -6.51 17.76
N ALA A 222 5.59 -7.23 18.79
CA ALA A 222 6.30 -8.41 19.28
C ALA A 222 6.21 -9.56 18.25
N GLU A 223 7.26 -10.40 18.19
CA GLU A 223 7.34 -11.49 17.21
C GLU A 223 6.17 -12.49 17.29
N ASP A 224 5.65 -12.71 18.49
CA ASP A 224 4.49 -13.60 18.71
C ASP A 224 3.17 -13.00 18.27
N LYS A 225 3.16 -11.73 17.83
CA LYS A 225 1.98 -10.99 17.38
C LYS A 225 1.81 -10.95 15.87
N PHE A 226 2.81 -11.36 15.10
CA PHE A 226 2.68 -11.41 13.64
C PHE A 226 3.23 -12.71 13.06
N GLU A 227 2.60 -13.17 11.99
CA GLU A 227 3.06 -14.29 11.18
C GLU A 227 2.94 -13.90 9.70
N PHE A 228 4.08 -13.67 9.05
CA PHE A 228 4.14 -13.28 7.64
C PHE A 228 4.83 -14.38 6.84
N LYS A 229 4.16 -14.84 5.76
CA LYS A 229 4.64 -15.95 4.93
C LYS A 229 4.98 -15.51 3.52
N ASN A 230 6.14 -15.97 3.05
CA ASN A 230 6.52 -15.87 1.65
C ASN A 230 5.94 -17.05 0.87
N GLU A 231 4.66 -16.97 0.53
CA GLU A 231 3.92 -18.02 -0.14
C GLU A 231 2.89 -17.43 -1.12
N ASN A 232 2.54 -18.22 -2.14
CA ASN A 232 1.50 -17.85 -3.09
C ASN A 232 0.11 -18.15 -2.50
N THR A 233 -0.59 -17.12 -2.05
CA THR A 233 -1.95 -17.19 -1.50
C THR A 233 -2.92 -17.93 -2.41
N LEU A 234 -2.83 -17.75 -3.72
CA LEU A 234 -3.76 -18.35 -4.67
C LEU A 234 -3.54 -19.86 -4.86
N ALA A 235 -2.35 -20.36 -4.55
CA ALA A 235 -2.00 -21.78 -4.64
C ALA A 235 -2.09 -22.50 -3.29
N ASN A 236 -1.73 -21.82 -2.20
CA ASN A 236 -1.58 -22.43 -0.88
C ASN A 236 -2.69 -21.97 0.07
N ASN A 237 -3.46 -22.91 0.60
CA ASN A 237 -4.42 -22.65 1.65
C ASN A 237 -3.72 -22.71 3.01
N TRP A 238 -3.31 -21.54 3.51
CA TRP A 238 -2.69 -21.45 4.83
C TRP A 238 -3.74 -21.54 5.95
N GLU A 239 -3.57 -22.51 6.85
CA GLU A 239 -4.47 -22.75 7.97
C GLU A 239 -3.91 -22.11 9.25
N PHE A 240 -4.48 -20.98 9.67
CA PHE A 240 -4.11 -20.28 10.92
C PHE A 240 -5.32 -19.88 11.78
N GLY A 241 -6.50 -20.33 11.38
CA GLY A 241 -7.77 -20.04 12.08
C GLY A 241 -8.60 -18.98 11.38
N LYS A 242 -9.50 -18.36 12.16
CA LYS A 242 -10.38 -17.29 11.68
C LYS A 242 -9.95 -15.97 12.26
N VAL A 243 -10.17 -14.89 11.50
CA VAL A 243 -9.78 -13.52 11.87
C VAL A 243 -10.98 -12.59 11.91
N ASP A 244 -10.86 -11.53 12.70
CA ASP A 244 -11.89 -10.51 12.84
C ASP A 244 -11.95 -9.58 11.65
N ILE A 245 -10.80 -9.33 11.03
CA ILE A 245 -10.64 -8.34 9.97
C ILE A 245 -9.78 -8.93 8.85
N VAL A 246 -10.24 -8.77 7.61
CA VAL A 246 -9.43 -8.99 6.42
C VAL A 246 -9.34 -7.67 5.65
N VAL A 247 -8.14 -7.25 5.32
CA VAL A 247 -7.91 -6.09 4.44
C VAL A 247 -6.99 -6.49 3.31
N SER A 248 -7.20 -5.97 2.12
CA SER A 248 -6.28 -6.21 1.02
C SER A 248 -6.36 -5.15 -0.07
N ASP A 249 -5.22 -4.85 -0.66
CA ASP A 249 -5.10 -4.07 -1.89
C ASP A 249 -4.29 -4.87 -2.91
N PRO A 250 -4.86 -5.96 -3.46
CA PRO A 250 -4.14 -6.93 -4.27
C PRO A 250 -3.72 -6.35 -5.63
N PRO A 251 -2.77 -6.99 -6.34
CA PRO A 251 -2.32 -6.55 -7.66
C PRO A 251 -3.48 -6.44 -8.66
N ILE A 252 -3.59 -5.28 -9.32
CA ILE A 252 -4.67 -4.96 -10.27
C ILE A 252 -4.53 -5.80 -11.55
N ASN A 253 -5.63 -6.39 -12.01
CA ASN A 253 -5.72 -7.15 -13.26
C ASN A 253 -4.71 -8.29 -13.40
N MET A 254 -4.17 -8.81 -12.30
CA MET A 254 -3.23 -9.91 -12.33
C MET A 254 -3.83 -11.13 -13.04
N LYS A 255 -3.07 -11.70 -14.00
CA LYS A 255 -3.45 -12.97 -14.63
C LYS A 255 -3.23 -14.10 -13.64
N TRP A 256 -4.18 -15.03 -13.59
CA TRP A 256 -4.13 -16.21 -12.75
C TRP A 256 -4.24 -17.47 -13.61
N ASN A 257 -3.19 -18.28 -13.58
CA ASN A 257 -3.22 -19.62 -14.18
C ASN A 257 -3.87 -20.55 -13.17
N VAL A 258 -5.19 -20.74 -13.35
CA VAL A 258 -6.00 -21.56 -12.46
C VAL A 258 -5.61 -23.04 -12.62
N ASP A 259 -5.12 -23.65 -11.54
CA ASP A 259 -4.87 -25.08 -11.50
C ASP A 259 -6.21 -25.86 -11.55
N ARG A 260 -6.23 -26.98 -12.28
CA ARG A 260 -7.42 -27.85 -12.37
C ARG A 260 -7.84 -28.44 -11.02
N ASN A 261 -6.91 -28.55 -10.07
CA ASN A 261 -7.17 -29.07 -8.72
C ASN A 261 -7.85 -28.06 -7.80
N LEU A 262 -7.95 -26.78 -8.19
CA LEU A 262 -8.61 -25.75 -7.37
C LEU A 262 -10.10 -26.01 -7.12
N SER A 263 -10.75 -26.82 -7.95
CA SER A 263 -12.13 -27.28 -7.69
C SER A 263 -12.29 -28.11 -6.40
N GLN A 264 -11.18 -28.64 -5.86
CA GLN A 264 -11.16 -29.37 -4.59
C GLN A 264 -10.83 -28.44 -3.40
N ASP A 265 -10.31 -27.24 -3.67
CA ASP A 265 -9.99 -26.29 -2.61
C ASP A 265 -11.29 -25.71 -2.01
N ARG A 266 -11.43 -25.83 -0.69
CA ARG A 266 -12.65 -25.38 0.04
C ARG A 266 -12.94 -23.89 -0.17
N ARG A 267 -11.92 -23.06 -0.46
CA ARG A 267 -12.06 -21.63 -0.72
C ARG A 267 -12.87 -21.35 -1.99
N TYR A 268 -12.76 -22.22 -2.99
CA TYR A 268 -13.24 -21.99 -4.36
C TYR A 268 -14.35 -22.96 -4.82
N ARG A 269 -14.42 -24.16 -4.26
CA ARG A 269 -15.27 -25.28 -4.75
C ARG A 269 -16.76 -24.92 -4.89
N ASP A 270 -17.27 -24.02 -4.04
CA ASP A 270 -18.70 -23.67 -4.00
C ASP A 270 -19.07 -22.54 -4.97
N TYR A 271 -18.07 -21.98 -5.68
CA TYR A 271 -18.21 -20.83 -6.57
C TYR A 271 -18.09 -21.17 -8.06
N GLY A 272 -17.94 -22.46 -8.39
CA GLY A 272 -17.77 -22.93 -9.76
C GLY A 272 -16.34 -22.73 -10.30
N GLU A 273 -16.22 -22.57 -11.62
CA GLU A 273 -14.92 -22.39 -12.24
C GLU A 273 -14.34 -20.99 -11.96
N MET A 274 -13.07 -20.94 -11.54
CA MET A 274 -12.37 -19.68 -11.29
C MET A 274 -12.01 -18.95 -12.59
N PRO A 275 -12.09 -17.60 -12.59
CA PRO A 275 -11.71 -16.78 -13.74
C PRO A 275 -10.18 -16.69 -13.88
N ASN A 276 -9.72 -16.25 -15.06
CA ASN A 276 -8.29 -16.04 -15.33
C ASN A 276 -7.74 -14.73 -14.72
N LYS A 277 -8.56 -14.05 -13.92
CA LYS A 277 -8.17 -12.85 -13.15
C LYS A 277 -8.16 -13.20 -11.67
N ALA A 278 -7.13 -12.76 -10.97
CA ALA A 278 -6.88 -13.15 -9.59
C ALA A 278 -7.78 -12.45 -8.57
N ASP A 279 -8.48 -11.37 -8.96
CA ASP A 279 -9.29 -10.56 -8.06
C ASP A 279 -10.15 -11.43 -7.13
N TRP A 280 -10.94 -12.36 -7.71
CA TRP A 280 -11.81 -13.25 -6.94
C TRP A 280 -11.06 -14.30 -6.12
N GLY A 281 -9.86 -14.68 -6.53
CA GLY A 281 -9.02 -15.59 -5.75
C GLY A 281 -8.64 -15.01 -4.39
N PHE A 282 -8.19 -13.77 -4.35
CA PHE A 282 -7.88 -13.06 -3.11
C PHE A 282 -9.14 -12.78 -2.27
N ILE A 283 -10.25 -12.41 -2.92
CA ILE A 283 -11.52 -12.16 -2.22
C ILE A 283 -12.02 -13.44 -1.51
N LEU A 284 -12.05 -14.55 -2.21
CA LEU A 284 -12.56 -15.82 -1.67
C LEU A 284 -11.64 -16.40 -0.60
N ASP A 285 -10.32 -16.25 -0.75
CA ASP A 285 -9.37 -16.59 0.31
C ASP A 285 -9.65 -15.77 1.59
N GLY A 286 -9.80 -14.46 1.45
CA GLY A 286 -10.12 -13.61 2.59
C GLY A 286 -11.45 -13.97 3.26
N ILE A 287 -12.51 -14.24 2.50
CA ILE A 287 -13.81 -14.69 3.04
C ILE A 287 -13.68 -16.02 3.79
N ASP A 288 -12.87 -16.96 3.27
CA ASP A 288 -12.62 -18.22 3.96
C ASP A 288 -12.03 -18.00 5.35
N LYS A 289 -11.13 -17.02 5.51
CA LYS A 289 -10.49 -16.71 6.79
C LYS A 289 -11.34 -15.88 7.75
N LEU A 290 -12.43 -15.25 7.31
CA LEU A 290 -13.29 -14.47 8.20
C LEU A 290 -13.95 -15.30 9.29
N SER A 291 -13.97 -14.75 10.50
CA SER A 291 -14.88 -15.18 11.58
C SER A 291 -16.33 -14.78 11.26
N ASP A 292 -17.30 -15.34 11.99
CA ASP A 292 -18.73 -15.10 11.72
C ASP A 292 -19.11 -13.62 11.79
N ASN A 293 -18.49 -12.86 12.70
CA ASN A 293 -18.70 -11.41 12.84
C ASN A 293 -17.60 -10.58 12.16
N GLY A 294 -16.75 -11.21 11.36
CA GLY A 294 -15.63 -10.58 10.70
C GLY A 294 -16.07 -9.69 9.53
N MET A 295 -15.22 -8.71 9.23
CA MET A 295 -15.39 -7.81 8.09
C MET A 295 -14.16 -7.85 7.18
N MET A 296 -14.41 -7.87 5.86
CA MET A 296 -13.36 -7.73 4.86
C MET A 296 -13.56 -6.44 4.07
N VAL A 297 -12.47 -5.72 3.83
CA VAL A 297 -12.42 -4.58 2.91
C VAL A 297 -11.31 -4.81 1.91
N VAL A 298 -11.67 -4.91 0.63
CA VAL A 298 -10.70 -5.17 -0.45
C VAL A 298 -10.84 -4.16 -1.58
N SER A 299 -9.70 -3.71 -2.08
CA SER A 299 -9.64 -2.86 -3.28
C SER A 299 -9.76 -3.71 -4.54
N VAL A 300 -10.67 -3.34 -5.44
CA VAL A 300 -10.91 -4.04 -6.69
C VAL A 300 -11.04 -3.05 -7.86
N VAL A 301 -10.76 -3.52 -9.07
CA VAL A 301 -11.07 -2.73 -10.28
C VAL A 301 -12.57 -2.79 -10.58
N GLN A 302 -13.11 -1.75 -11.21
CA GLN A 302 -14.52 -1.72 -11.58
C GLN A 302 -14.98 -2.95 -12.38
N GLY A 303 -14.12 -3.48 -13.26
CA GLY A 303 -14.41 -4.67 -14.04
C GLY A 303 -14.84 -5.88 -13.22
N THR A 304 -14.26 -6.09 -12.03
CA THR A 304 -14.63 -7.17 -11.09
C THR A 304 -16.12 -7.12 -10.72
N LEU A 305 -16.71 -5.94 -10.74
CA LEU A 305 -18.09 -5.72 -10.34
C LEU A 305 -19.12 -6.10 -11.42
N PHE A 306 -18.71 -6.22 -12.70
CA PHE A 306 -19.67 -6.45 -13.79
C PHE A 306 -19.23 -7.44 -14.88
N ARG A 307 -17.97 -7.92 -14.89
CA ARG A 307 -17.55 -8.93 -15.89
C ARG A 307 -18.43 -10.17 -15.80
N GLY A 308 -18.79 -10.72 -16.98
CA GLY A 308 -19.70 -11.84 -17.13
C GLY A 308 -19.07 -13.22 -16.87
N ALA A 309 -19.72 -14.27 -17.34
CA ALA A 309 -19.30 -15.67 -17.29
C ALA A 309 -18.96 -16.13 -15.85
N LYS A 310 -17.75 -16.65 -15.61
CA LYS A 310 -17.33 -17.20 -14.32
C LYS A 310 -17.45 -16.19 -13.17
N GLU A 311 -17.11 -14.92 -13.41
CA GLU A 311 -17.19 -13.86 -12.39
C GLU A 311 -18.64 -13.51 -12.03
N TYR A 312 -19.58 -13.62 -12.96
CA TYR A 312 -21.00 -13.47 -12.70
C TYR A 312 -21.50 -14.52 -11.67
N ASN A 313 -21.12 -15.80 -11.84
CA ASN A 313 -21.53 -16.86 -10.93
C ASN A 313 -21.01 -16.64 -9.51
N ILE A 314 -19.76 -16.16 -9.38
CA ILE A 314 -19.17 -15.84 -8.08
C ILE A 314 -19.94 -14.70 -7.40
N ARG A 315 -20.20 -13.59 -8.12
CA ARG A 315 -20.96 -12.46 -7.59
C ARG A 315 -22.35 -12.85 -7.14
N ARG A 316 -23.07 -13.58 -8.01
CA ARG A 316 -24.39 -14.08 -7.71
C ARG A 316 -24.39 -14.91 -6.42
N LYS A 317 -23.49 -15.89 -6.30
CA LYS A 317 -23.39 -16.74 -5.12
C LYS A 317 -23.07 -15.94 -3.84
N LEU A 318 -22.17 -14.97 -3.92
CA LEU A 318 -21.84 -14.10 -2.77
C LEU A 318 -23.04 -13.24 -2.34
N LEU A 319 -23.86 -12.77 -3.28
CA LEU A 319 -25.08 -12.02 -3.00
C LEU A 319 -26.17 -12.92 -2.40
N GLU A 320 -26.38 -14.12 -2.95
CA GLU A 320 -27.31 -15.12 -2.40
C GLU A 320 -26.98 -15.46 -0.95
N ASP A 321 -25.69 -15.56 -0.61
CA ASP A 321 -25.19 -15.83 0.74
C ASP A 321 -25.14 -14.57 1.66
N GLY A 322 -25.58 -13.40 1.17
CA GLY A 322 -25.53 -12.14 1.92
C GLY A 322 -24.11 -11.69 2.32
N LYS A 323 -23.10 -12.08 1.54
CA LYS A 323 -21.69 -11.78 1.87
C LYS A 323 -21.24 -10.39 1.45
N ILE A 324 -21.89 -9.77 0.48
CA ILE A 324 -21.54 -8.41 0.02
C ILE A 324 -22.34 -7.39 0.83
N ARG A 325 -21.65 -6.53 1.55
CA ARG A 325 -22.24 -5.49 2.40
C ARG A 325 -22.33 -4.14 1.70
N ALA A 326 -21.24 -3.73 1.02
CA ALA A 326 -21.21 -2.44 0.34
C ALA A 326 -20.19 -2.41 -0.81
N VAL A 327 -20.41 -1.48 -1.73
CA VAL A 327 -19.50 -1.13 -2.82
C VAL A 327 -19.28 0.38 -2.81
N ILE A 328 -18.02 0.82 -2.65
CA ILE A 328 -17.64 2.24 -2.59
C ILE A 328 -16.75 2.54 -3.79
N GLN A 329 -17.23 3.33 -4.72
CA GLN A 329 -16.45 3.78 -5.88
C GLN A 329 -15.54 4.93 -5.47
N LEU A 330 -14.24 4.79 -5.76
CA LEU A 330 -13.23 5.81 -5.48
C LEU A 330 -12.96 6.68 -6.72
N PRO A 331 -12.37 7.88 -6.53
CA PRO A 331 -11.88 8.67 -7.65
C PRO A 331 -10.82 7.91 -8.47
N GLY A 332 -10.72 8.19 -9.76
CA GLY A 332 -9.56 7.76 -10.54
C GLY A 332 -8.28 8.46 -10.08
N ASN A 333 -7.13 8.00 -10.56
CA ASN A 333 -5.82 8.59 -10.23
C ASN A 333 -5.50 8.69 -8.72
N THR A 334 -6.07 7.82 -7.90
CA THR A 334 -5.77 7.75 -6.45
C THR A 334 -4.58 6.87 -6.13
N LYS A 335 -4.09 6.10 -7.10
CA LYS A 335 -2.88 5.26 -7.01
C LYS A 335 -1.83 5.78 -7.99
N LEU A 336 -0.58 5.87 -7.53
CA LEU A 336 0.56 6.28 -8.38
C LEU A 336 0.81 5.32 -9.56
N SER A 337 0.47 4.04 -9.39
CA SER A 337 0.74 2.98 -10.38
C SER A 337 -0.30 2.90 -11.51
N THR A 338 -1.47 3.55 -11.36
CA THR A 338 -2.55 3.45 -12.35
C THR A 338 -3.51 4.62 -12.32
N THR A 339 -4.01 4.99 -13.49
CA THR A 339 -5.10 5.96 -13.65
C THR A 339 -6.48 5.32 -13.46
N ILE A 340 -6.56 3.99 -13.36
CA ILE A 340 -7.81 3.24 -13.28
C ILE A 340 -8.51 3.55 -11.95
N ALA A 341 -9.78 3.93 -12.01
CA ALA A 341 -10.63 4.06 -10.83
C ALA A 341 -10.86 2.68 -10.20
N THR A 342 -10.65 2.61 -8.88
CA THR A 342 -10.89 1.41 -8.08
C THR A 342 -12.17 1.56 -7.25
N CYS A 343 -12.64 0.43 -6.72
CA CYS A 343 -13.72 0.38 -5.75
C CYS A 343 -13.25 -0.36 -4.51
N LEU A 344 -13.80 -0.01 -3.36
CA LEU A 344 -13.70 -0.85 -2.17
C LEU A 344 -14.93 -1.74 -2.10
N LEU A 345 -14.69 -3.04 -2.06
CA LEU A 345 -15.71 -4.04 -1.81
C LEU A 345 -15.68 -4.39 -0.33
N VAL A 346 -16.78 -4.16 0.38
CA VAL A 346 -16.93 -4.48 1.79
C VAL A 346 -17.74 -5.76 1.92
N LEU A 347 -17.15 -6.77 2.58
CA LEU A 347 -17.73 -8.10 2.71
C LEU A 347 -17.85 -8.52 4.18
N ARG A 348 -18.68 -9.51 4.43
CA ARG A 348 -18.90 -10.18 5.72
C ARG A 348 -18.98 -11.67 5.51
N LYS A 349 -18.97 -12.47 6.58
CA LYS A 349 -18.98 -13.93 6.48
C LYS A 349 -20.27 -14.45 5.85
N SER A 350 -21.40 -13.98 6.33
CA SER A 350 -22.76 -14.26 5.82
C SER A 350 -23.76 -13.30 6.46
N SER A 351 -24.96 -13.20 5.90
CA SER A 351 -26.07 -12.45 6.50
C SER A 351 -27.40 -12.85 5.86
N GLU A 352 -28.49 -12.78 6.63
CA GLU A 352 -29.84 -12.84 6.08
C GLU A 352 -30.23 -11.59 5.30
N ASP A 353 -29.68 -10.42 5.72
CA ASP A 353 -29.75 -9.16 4.98
C ASP A 353 -28.86 -9.27 3.73
N ARG A 354 -29.47 -9.26 2.55
CA ARG A 354 -28.81 -9.38 1.23
C ARG A 354 -28.72 -8.05 0.48
N ASP A 355 -29.23 -6.99 1.07
CA ASP A 355 -29.16 -5.65 0.49
C ASP A 355 -27.70 -5.15 0.47
N VAL A 356 -27.36 -4.42 -0.58
CA VAL A 356 -26.01 -3.88 -0.77
C VAL A 356 -26.05 -2.36 -0.76
N PHE A 357 -25.15 -1.76 0.01
CA PHE A 357 -25.01 -0.32 0.10
C PHE A 357 -23.99 0.20 -0.92
N PHE A 358 -24.43 1.04 -1.83
CA PHE A 358 -23.60 1.66 -2.87
C PHE A 358 -23.26 3.09 -2.51
N ILE A 359 -21.98 3.45 -2.59
CA ILE A 359 -21.47 4.81 -2.36
C ILE A 359 -20.65 5.25 -3.58
N ASN A 360 -21.00 6.36 -4.17
CA ASN A 360 -20.28 6.96 -5.29
C ASN A 360 -19.42 8.14 -4.81
N ALA A 361 -18.19 7.84 -4.40
CA ALA A 361 -17.21 8.84 -3.98
C ALA A 361 -16.29 9.29 -5.13
N SER A 362 -16.64 9.04 -6.39
CA SER A 362 -15.77 9.33 -7.55
C SER A 362 -15.40 10.79 -7.71
N GLN A 363 -16.17 11.71 -7.11
CA GLN A 363 -15.91 13.16 -7.13
C GLN A 363 -15.37 13.71 -5.80
N GLU A 364 -15.15 12.85 -4.80
CA GLU A 364 -14.65 13.24 -3.47
C GLU A 364 -13.12 13.28 -3.46
N TYR A 365 -12.52 14.33 -4.01
CA TYR A 365 -11.06 14.49 -4.01
C TYR A 365 -10.64 15.95 -4.19
N GLU A 366 -9.40 16.21 -3.81
CA GLU A 366 -8.65 17.41 -4.22
C GLU A 366 -7.54 17.02 -5.20
N LYS A 367 -7.31 17.87 -6.21
CA LYS A 367 -6.27 17.66 -7.20
C LYS A 367 -4.91 18.13 -6.66
N LYS A 368 -3.90 17.23 -6.64
CA LYS A 368 -2.52 17.58 -6.30
C LYS A 368 -1.57 17.10 -7.40
N GLY A 369 -1.26 17.99 -8.32
CA GLY A 369 -0.52 17.63 -9.53
C GLY A 369 -1.33 16.65 -10.40
N LEU A 370 -0.78 15.48 -10.65
CA LEU A 370 -1.41 14.41 -11.41
C LEU A 370 -2.28 13.45 -10.55
N GLU A 371 -2.22 13.57 -9.23
CA GLU A 371 -2.92 12.69 -8.30
C GLU A 371 -4.22 13.32 -7.79
N ASN A 372 -5.23 12.49 -7.60
CA ASN A 372 -6.45 12.83 -6.88
C ASN A 372 -6.32 12.34 -5.45
N ILE A 373 -6.36 13.25 -4.49
CA ILE A 373 -6.16 12.96 -3.08
C ILE A 373 -7.47 13.02 -2.33
N LEU A 374 -7.80 11.96 -1.59
CA LEU A 374 -8.88 11.98 -0.60
C LEU A 374 -8.41 12.78 0.61
N THR A 375 -9.01 13.94 0.85
CA THR A 375 -8.74 14.72 2.06
C THR A 375 -9.34 14.04 3.30
N GLU A 376 -8.98 14.52 4.50
CA GLU A 376 -9.61 14.06 5.74
C GLU A 376 -11.14 14.19 5.67
N ALA A 377 -11.63 15.35 5.22
CA ALA A 377 -13.05 15.62 5.09
C ALA A 377 -13.75 14.68 4.09
N ASN A 378 -13.11 14.33 2.97
CA ASN A 378 -13.64 13.35 2.03
C ASN A 378 -13.75 11.96 2.67
N VAL A 379 -12.70 11.55 3.38
CA VAL A 379 -12.69 10.25 4.09
C VAL A 379 -13.77 10.21 5.15
N ASP A 380 -13.89 11.25 5.99
CA ASP A 380 -14.91 11.32 7.06
C ASP A 380 -16.32 11.27 6.46
N LYS A 381 -16.62 12.05 5.43
CA LYS A 381 -17.91 12.01 4.73
C LYS A 381 -18.28 10.61 4.25
N ILE A 382 -17.34 9.89 3.61
CA ILE A 382 -17.58 8.53 3.12
C ILE A 382 -17.86 7.58 4.28
N VAL A 383 -17.07 7.68 5.36
CA VAL A 383 -17.17 6.82 6.54
C VAL A 383 -18.48 7.08 7.31
N ASP A 384 -18.86 8.33 7.50
CA ASP A 384 -20.10 8.71 8.19
C ASP A 384 -21.32 8.17 7.43
N ILE A 385 -21.36 8.39 6.10
CA ILE A 385 -22.43 7.86 5.24
C ILE A 385 -22.47 6.33 5.29
N PHE A 386 -21.31 5.65 5.26
CA PHE A 386 -21.23 4.20 5.36
C PHE A 386 -21.76 3.68 6.71
N ASN A 387 -21.36 4.30 7.82
CA ASN A 387 -21.74 3.89 9.16
C ASN A 387 -23.22 4.11 9.43
N GLU A 388 -23.78 5.22 8.99
CA GLU A 388 -25.18 5.59 9.15
C GLU A 388 -26.11 4.86 8.16
N LYS A 389 -25.58 4.17 7.15
CA LYS A 389 -26.32 3.67 5.97
C LYS A 389 -27.22 4.76 5.35
N LYS A 390 -26.71 5.98 5.32
CA LYS A 390 -27.49 7.15 4.87
C LYS A 390 -27.63 7.15 3.37
N GLU A 391 -28.88 7.19 2.88
CA GLU A 391 -29.17 7.43 1.48
C GLU A 391 -29.08 8.92 1.15
N GLU A 392 -28.29 9.25 0.14
CA GLU A 392 -28.08 10.61 -0.32
C GLU A 392 -28.13 10.65 -1.86
N LYS A 393 -29.06 11.44 -2.39
CA LYS A 393 -29.27 11.53 -3.85
C LYS A 393 -27.98 11.87 -4.59
N GLY A 394 -27.58 11.01 -5.52
CA GLY A 394 -26.37 11.18 -6.31
C GLY A 394 -25.07 10.79 -5.59
N PHE A 395 -25.15 10.34 -4.33
CA PHE A 395 -23.99 9.93 -3.56
C PHE A 395 -24.08 8.49 -3.03
N SER A 396 -25.24 8.08 -2.49
CA SER A 396 -25.41 6.75 -1.92
C SER A 396 -26.83 6.20 -2.09
N HIS A 397 -26.93 4.85 -2.15
CA HIS A 397 -28.20 4.14 -2.30
C HIS A 397 -28.09 2.72 -1.68
N VAL A 398 -29.15 2.27 -1.01
CA VAL A 398 -29.28 0.89 -0.54
C VAL A 398 -30.11 0.14 -1.57
N ALA A 399 -29.46 -0.69 -2.38
CA ALA A 399 -30.15 -1.53 -3.35
C ALA A 399 -30.58 -2.85 -2.73
N SER A 400 -31.87 -3.19 -2.89
CA SER A 400 -32.37 -4.50 -2.46
C SER A 400 -31.82 -5.63 -3.33
N TYR A 401 -31.84 -6.85 -2.80
CA TYR A 401 -31.42 -8.02 -3.56
C TYR A 401 -32.19 -8.15 -4.89
N GLU A 402 -33.50 -7.89 -4.90
CA GLU A 402 -34.35 -7.94 -6.08
C GLU A 402 -34.01 -6.86 -7.11
N GLU A 403 -33.57 -5.68 -6.65
CA GLU A 403 -33.06 -4.63 -7.53
C GLU A 403 -31.76 -5.05 -8.20
N ILE A 404 -30.86 -5.70 -7.44
CA ILE A 404 -29.58 -6.19 -7.95
C ILE A 404 -29.79 -7.37 -8.91
N GLU A 405 -30.72 -8.25 -8.63
CA GLU A 405 -31.10 -9.35 -9.51
C GLU A 405 -31.65 -8.82 -10.84
N LYS A 406 -32.54 -7.84 -10.83
CA LYS A 406 -33.05 -7.16 -12.04
C LYS A 406 -31.95 -6.47 -12.86
N ASN A 407 -30.85 -6.08 -12.21
CA ASN A 407 -29.65 -5.54 -12.82
C ASN A 407 -28.63 -6.62 -13.20
N ASP A 408 -29.03 -7.89 -13.29
CA ASP A 408 -28.21 -9.02 -13.70
C ASP A 408 -26.97 -9.20 -12.80
N PHE A 409 -27.15 -9.05 -11.48
CA PHE A 409 -26.10 -9.13 -10.47
C PHE A 409 -24.87 -8.27 -10.78
N ASN A 410 -25.08 -7.18 -11.51
CA ASN A 410 -24.08 -6.19 -11.83
C ASN A 410 -23.95 -5.22 -10.64
N LEU A 411 -22.74 -5.10 -10.07
CA LEU A 411 -22.46 -4.26 -8.90
C LEU A 411 -21.78 -2.93 -9.25
N SER A 412 -21.86 -2.50 -10.53
CA SER A 412 -21.33 -1.19 -10.93
C SER A 412 -22.10 -0.07 -10.23
N VAL A 413 -21.41 0.74 -9.45
CA VAL A 413 -22.01 1.79 -8.62
C VAL A 413 -22.87 2.77 -9.44
N ALA A 414 -22.47 3.09 -10.65
CA ALA A 414 -23.20 4.00 -11.55
C ALA A 414 -24.61 3.50 -11.93
N ARG A 415 -24.94 2.22 -11.73
CA ARG A 415 -26.29 1.68 -11.97
C ARG A 415 -27.26 2.04 -10.83
N TYR A 416 -26.74 2.22 -9.62
CA TYR A 416 -27.53 2.44 -8.41
C TYR A 416 -27.45 3.89 -7.92
N VAL A 417 -26.30 4.53 -8.14
CA VAL A 417 -26.07 5.92 -7.71
C VAL A 417 -25.79 6.78 -8.92
N ASN A 418 -26.84 7.44 -9.41
CA ASN A 418 -26.74 8.30 -10.57
C ASN A 418 -26.32 9.71 -10.15
N GLN A 419 -25.10 10.10 -10.49
CA GLN A 419 -24.58 11.46 -10.27
C GLN A 419 -24.99 12.47 -11.34
N TYR A 420 -25.70 12.04 -12.37
CA TYR A 420 -26.19 13.01 -13.35
C TYR A 420 -27.12 14.00 -12.64
N LYS A 421 -26.57 15.14 -12.24
CA LYS A 421 -27.37 16.35 -12.19
C LYS A 421 -27.93 16.46 -13.62
N PHE A 422 -29.24 16.32 -13.77
CA PHE A 422 -29.88 16.83 -15.01
C PHE A 422 -29.36 18.25 -15.12
N LYS A 423 -28.39 18.50 -15.99
CA LYS A 423 -28.03 19.85 -16.34
C LYS A 423 -29.37 20.48 -16.75
N GLU A 424 -29.73 21.57 -16.07
CA GLU A 424 -30.75 22.48 -16.57
C GLU A 424 -30.58 22.55 -18.09
N LYS A 425 -31.69 22.49 -18.82
CA LYS A 425 -31.69 22.43 -20.29
C LYS A 425 -30.49 23.23 -20.80
N LEU A 426 -29.52 22.55 -21.39
CA LEU A 426 -28.41 23.19 -22.07
C LEU A 426 -29.03 24.21 -23.04
N ASP A 427 -28.72 25.47 -22.84
CA ASP A 427 -28.99 26.46 -23.87
C ASP A 427 -27.97 26.21 -24.99
N TYR A 428 -28.44 25.47 -25.99
CA TYR A 428 -27.59 25.11 -27.14
C TYR A 428 -27.00 26.35 -27.82
N GLN A 429 -27.68 27.51 -27.76
CA GLN A 429 -27.15 28.73 -28.35
C GLN A 429 -26.00 29.33 -27.53
N GLU A 430 -26.06 29.22 -26.21
CA GLU A 430 -24.98 29.66 -25.34
C GLU A 430 -23.74 28.73 -25.45
N GLU A 431 -23.95 27.42 -25.56
CA GLU A 431 -22.85 26.45 -25.75
C GLU A 431 -22.21 26.57 -27.15
N ILE A 432 -22.97 26.89 -28.21
CA ILE A 432 -22.43 27.21 -29.54
C ILE A 432 -21.54 28.44 -29.46
N LYS A 433 -21.97 29.52 -28.80
CA LYS A 433 -21.16 30.72 -28.60
C LYS A 433 -19.87 30.44 -27.76
N ASN A 434 -19.93 29.51 -26.81
CA ASN A 434 -18.77 29.11 -26.03
C ASN A 434 -17.78 28.29 -26.87
N LEU A 435 -18.28 27.44 -27.77
CA LEU A 435 -17.47 26.71 -28.75
C LEU A 435 -16.78 27.68 -29.73
N GLU A 436 -17.49 28.62 -30.30
CA GLU A 436 -16.92 29.65 -31.18
C GLU A 436 -15.80 30.44 -30.50
N LYS A 437 -15.99 30.85 -29.24
CA LYS A 437 -14.94 31.52 -28.46
C LYS A 437 -13.73 30.63 -28.15
N LEU A 438 -13.93 29.31 -28.01
CA LEU A 438 -12.84 28.37 -27.81
C LEU A 438 -12.03 28.12 -29.08
N ASP A 439 -12.72 28.07 -30.22
CA ASP A 439 -12.10 27.98 -31.55
C ASP A 439 -11.27 29.25 -31.86
N GLU A 440 -11.79 30.44 -31.59
CA GLU A 440 -11.02 31.68 -31.73
C GLU A 440 -9.76 31.70 -30.84
N LYS A 441 -9.86 31.17 -29.62
CA LYS A 441 -8.68 31.06 -28.72
C LYS A 441 -7.68 30.01 -29.21
N LEU A 442 -8.16 28.91 -29.78
CA LEU A 442 -7.32 27.87 -30.36
C LEU A 442 -6.51 28.46 -31.50
N ASP A 443 -7.18 29.15 -32.46
CA ASP A 443 -6.53 29.82 -33.59
C ASP A 443 -5.48 30.85 -33.15
N GLN A 444 -5.76 31.65 -32.11
CA GLN A 444 -4.80 32.59 -31.55
C GLN A 444 -3.59 31.86 -30.90
N THR A 445 -3.85 30.75 -30.26
CA THR A 445 -2.77 29.94 -29.63
C THR A 445 -1.90 29.31 -30.70
N ASP A 446 -2.50 28.74 -31.74
CA ASP A 446 -1.78 28.12 -32.85
C ASP A 446 -0.93 29.17 -33.60
N ALA A 447 -1.47 30.36 -33.87
CA ALA A 447 -0.73 31.48 -34.48
C ALA A 447 0.45 31.90 -33.58
N THR A 448 0.28 31.87 -32.24
CA THR A 448 1.36 32.18 -31.29
C THR A 448 2.44 31.11 -31.29
N VAL A 449 2.04 29.83 -31.32
CA VAL A 449 2.98 28.67 -31.40
C VAL A 449 3.75 28.74 -32.72
N GLU A 450 3.08 28.99 -33.86
CA GLU A 450 3.77 29.13 -35.14
C GLU A 450 4.77 30.30 -35.15
N SER A 451 4.42 31.44 -34.53
CA SER A 451 5.33 32.57 -34.41
C SER A 451 6.57 32.19 -33.56
N LEU A 452 6.36 31.52 -32.42
CA LEU A 452 7.46 31.07 -31.55
C LEU A 452 8.34 30.01 -32.21
N MET A 453 7.74 29.11 -33.01
CA MET A 453 8.49 28.11 -33.77
C MET A 453 9.35 28.75 -34.87
N LYS A 454 8.85 29.82 -35.54
CA LYS A 454 9.63 30.62 -36.47
C LYS A 454 10.79 31.31 -35.77
N ASP A 455 10.54 31.97 -34.64
CA ASP A 455 11.55 32.66 -33.86
C ASP A 455 12.67 31.72 -33.35
N LEU A 456 12.32 30.46 -33.07
CA LEU A 456 13.25 29.39 -32.66
C LEU A 456 13.93 28.64 -33.83
N GLY A 457 13.60 28.98 -35.09
CA GLY A 457 14.15 28.31 -36.27
C GLY A 457 13.73 26.84 -36.42
N LEU A 458 12.58 26.45 -35.85
CA LEU A 458 12.05 25.09 -35.89
C LEU A 458 11.10 24.81 -37.05
N VAL A 459 10.77 25.83 -37.83
CA VAL A 459 9.96 25.72 -39.09
C VAL A 459 10.69 26.51 -40.17
N GLU A 460 10.97 25.89 -41.32
CA GLU A 460 11.47 26.58 -42.50
C GLU A 460 10.44 27.53 -43.06
N ILE A 461 10.87 28.71 -43.51
CA ILE A 461 10.07 29.70 -44.19
C ILE A 461 10.00 29.30 -45.68
N ASP A 462 8.85 28.81 -46.16
CA ASP A 462 8.59 28.73 -47.58
C ASP A 462 8.17 30.11 -48.12
#